data_96104ea1af3e0dee0342a5ffe26f1f7e
#
_entry.id   96104ea1af3e0dee0342a5ffe26f1f7e
#
_cell.length_a   1.000
_cell.length_b   1.000
_cell.length_c   1.000
_cell.angle_alpha   90.00
_cell.angle_beta   90.00
_cell.angle_gamma   90.00
#
_symmetry.space_group_name_H-M   'P 1'
#
loop_
_entity.id
_entity.type
_entity.pdbx_description
1 polymer ?
#
loop_
_entity_poly.entity_id
_entity_poly.type
_entity_poly.pdbx_seq_one_letter_code
_entity_poly.pdbx_strand_id
1 'polypeptide(L)'
;MKQLPSVNSELDDELIDKIFKNHFDILSPFFLKLMSEWTIGAYKVFKDIDTYTILIYLISKQFDFYRRNNLNITFNNFYKDKTLEIEKINLIRISKDLKIPKESVRRKIISLEKRGIIKKKGKKITIDRSAYNSTQPNDTLKNICMLLSVFSQILKEEKVIKNEMSSNEINNLIKHNFSFCWYQFYKFLFPYCLRWKNYFGDMEIFTILATIILNNNSKIGRQLKGVDSCLLYTSDAADD
;
A
#
# COMPACT_ATOMS: atom_id res chain seq x y z
N MET A 1 -11.48 -19.93 -15.51
CA MET A 1 -10.86 -18.69 -15.02
C MET A 1 -11.88 -17.93 -14.18
N LYS A 2 -11.59 -17.57 -12.93
CA LYS A 2 -12.51 -16.72 -12.16
C LYS A 2 -12.42 -15.30 -12.72
N GLN A 3 -13.56 -14.72 -13.05
CA GLN A 3 -13.67 -13.36 -13.55
C GLN A 3 -13.15 -12.38 -12.48
N LEU A 4 -12.40 -11.35 -12.90
CA LEU A 4 -11.99 -10.28 -11.98
C LEU A 4 -13.25 -9.60 -11.43
N PRO A 5 -13.24 -9.23 -10.12
CA PRO A 5 -14.30 -8.41 -9.57
C PRO A 5 -14.46 -7.14 -10.41
N SER A 6 -15.68 -6.82 -10.80
CA SER A 6 -15.95 -5.50 -11.37
C SER A 6 -15.90 -4.48 -10.23
N VAL A 7 -15.31 -3.32 -10.47
CA VAL A 7 -15.53 -2.14 -9.62
C VAL A 7 -16.93 -1.68 -10.01
N ASN A 8 -17.95 -2.19 -9.33
CA ASN A 8 -19.31 -1.81 -9.61
C ASN A 8 -19.57 -0.40 -9.09
N SER A 9 -20.27 0.35 -9.89
CA SER A 9 -20.73 1.71 -9.66
C SER A 9 -21.84 1.82 -8.59
N GLU A 10 -21.98 0.85 -7.69
CA GLU A 10 -22.93 0.94 -6.57
C GLU A 10 -22.51 1.97 -5.55
N LEU A 11 -21.22 2.34 -5.53
CA LEU A 11 -20.69 3.39 -4.69
C LEU A 11 -20.25 4.55 -5.58
N ASP A 12 -20.94 5.67 -5.43
CA ASP A 12 -20.58 6.92 -6.08
C ASP A 12 -19.32 7.51 -5.47
N ASP A 13 -18.34 7.86 -6.30
CA ASP A 13 -17.06 8.44 -5.88
C ASP A 13 -17.24 9.75 -5.09
N GLU A 14 -18.21 10.60 -5.47
CA GLU A 14 -18.50 11.85 -4.77
C GLU A 14 -19.09 11.61 -3.38
N LEU A 15 -19.98 10.62 -3.25
CA LEU A 15 -20.54 10.22 -1.96
C LEU A 15 -19.45 9.68 -1.04
N ILE A 16 -18.58 8.83 -1.55
CA ILE A 16 -17.46 8.25 -0.80
C ILE A 16 -16.49 9.34 -0.32
N ASP A 17 -16.14 10.29 -1.19
CA ASP A 17 -15.27 11.42 -0.84
C ASP A 17 -15.91 12.29 0.25
N LYS A 18 -17.21 12.57 0.15
CA LYS A 18 -17.97 13.31 1.16
C LYS A 18 -17.96 12.60 2.51
N ILE A 19 -18.27 11.30 2.53
CA ILE A 19 -18.25 10.50 3.76
C ILE A 19 -16.85 10.45 4.36
N PHE A 20 -15.83 10.24 3.55
CA PHE A 20 -14.44 10.23 4.02
C PHE A 20 -14.04 11.56 4.66
N LYS A 21 -14.46 12.70 4.08
CA LYS A 21 -14.22 14.03 4.63
C LYS A 21 -14.97 14.29 5.93
N ASN A 22 -16.22 13.86 6.00
CA ASN A 22 -17.04 14.06 7.19
C ASN A 22 -16.56 13.25 8.41
N HIS A 23 -15.93 12.09 8.16
CA HIS A 23 -15.39 11.20 9.20
C HIS A 23 -13.86 11.15 9.18
N PHE A 24 -13.22 12.23 8.73
CA PHE A 24 -11.76 12.29 8.60
C PHE A 24 -11.03 12.14 9.94
N ASP A 25 -11.59 12.65 11.01
CA ASP A 25 -11.09 12.53 12.38
C ASP A 25 -10.97 11.07 12.84
N ILE A 26 -11.96 10.23 12.50
CA ILE A 26 -11.97 8.80 12.80
C ILE A 26 -11.03 8.03 11.86
N LEU A 27 -11.02 8.35 10.57
CA LEU A 27 -10.29 7.60 9.55
C LEU A 27 -8.82 7.98 9.45
N SER A 28 -8.48 9.24 9.74
CA SER A 28 -7.12 9.74 9.54
C SER A 28 -6.05 9.02 10.38
N PRO A 29 -6.27 8.59 11.64
CA PRO A 29 -5.28 7.83 12.39
C PRO A 29 -4.92 6.50 11.73
N PHE A 30 -5.91 5.76 11.22
CA PHE A 30 -5.68 4.48 10.51
C PHE A 30 -4.95 4.71 9.18
N PHE A 31 -5.35 5.74 8.46
CA PHE A 31 -4.72 6.12 7.20
C PHE A 31 -3.26 6.55 7.40
N LEU A 32 -3.00 7.43 8.37
CA LEU A 32 -1.65 7.86 8.71
C LEU A 32 -0.78 6.70 9.21
N LYS A 33 -1.35 5.80 10.03
CA LYS A 33 -0.66 4.58 10.47
C LYS A 33 -0.26 3.73 9.27
N LEU A 34 -1.19 3.43 8.36
CA LEU A 34 -0.91 2.68 7.13
C LEU A 34 0.26 3.30 6.36
N MET A 35 0.23 4.60 6.11
CA MET A 35 1.23 5.27 5.28
C MET A 35 2.57 5.41 5.99
N SER A 36 2.57 5.71 7.30
CA SER A 36 3.82 5.81 8.08
C SER A 36 4.51 4.46 8.21
N GLU A 37 3.79 3.39 8.55
CA GLU A 37 4.39 2.07 8.68
C GLU A 37 4.88 1.54 7.34
N TRP A 38 4.18 1.85 6.25
CA TRP A 38 4.64 1.52 4.91
C TRP A 38 5.96 2.23 4.57
N THR A 39 6.07 3.53 4.80
CA THR A 39 7.29 4.31 4.51
C THR A 39 8.43 3.95 5.45
N ILE A 40 8.16 3.74 6.74
CA ILE A 40 9.16 3.28 7.73
C ILE A 40 9.68 1.89 7.35
N GLY A 41 8.80 0.97 6.97
CA GLY A 41 9.16 -0.37 6.51
C GLY A 41 10.07 -0.32 5.27
N ALA A 42 9.71 0.51 4.28
CA ALA A 42 10.51 0.76 3.10
C ALA A 42 11.90 1.28 3.45
N TYR A 43 11.99 2.29 4.33
CA TYR A 43 13.24 2.88 4.76
C TYR A 43 14.11 1.91 5.56
N LYS A 44 13.53 1.12 6.45
CA LYS A 44 14.28 0.09 7.22
C LYS A 44 15.04 -0.87 6.32
N VAL A 45 14.42 -1.30 5.22
CA VAL A 45 15.00 -2.30 4.28
C VAL A 45 15.93 -1.65 3.25
N PHE A 46 15.53 -0.52 2.69
CA PHE A 46 16.21 0.07 1.54
C PHE A 46 17.07 1.28 1.90
N LYS A 47 16.88 1.90 3.08
CA LYS A 47 17.51 3.16 3.53
C LYS A 47 17.24 4.33 2.57
N ASP A 48 16.27 4.19 1.70
CA ASP A 48 15.91 5.14 0.64
C ASP A 48 14.51 4.77 0.10
N ILE A 49 13.53 5.61 0.34
CA ILE A 49 12.14 5.35 -0.07
C ILE A 49 12.00 5.35 -1.60
N ASP A 50 12.75 6.21 -2.30
CA ASP A 50 12.74 6.23 -3.77
C ASP A 50 13.21 4.90 -4.38
N THR A 51 14.22 4.26 -3.79
CA THR A 51 14.67 2.92 -4.25
C THR A 51 13.58 1.89 -4.10
N TYR A 52 12.88 1.89 -2.97
CA TYR A 52 11.72 1.01 -2.77
C TYR A 52 10.58 1.34 -3.72
N THR A 53 10.28 2.62 -3.93
CA THR A 53 9.23 3.07 -4.86
C THR A 53 9.51 2.61 -6.29
N ILE A 54 10.78 2.65 -6.73
CA ILE A 54 11.18 2.09 -8.04
C ILE A 54 10.94 0.58 -8.08
N LEU A 55 11.31 -0.15 -7.03
CA LEU A 55 11.11 -1.60 -6.98
C LEU A 55 9.62 -1.97 -7.07
N ILE A 56 8.75 -1.33 -6.27
CA ILE A 56 7.31 -1.61 -6.32
C ILE A 56 6.68 -1.13 -7.63
N TYR A 57 7.21 -0.07 -8.25
CA TYR A 57 6.79 0.35 -9.58
C TYR A 57 7.07 -0.75 -10.62
N LEU A 58 8.22 -1.40 -10.55
CA LEU A 58 8.52 -2.54 -11.41
C LEU A 58 7.58 -3.71 -11.14
N ILE A 59 7.32 -4.04 -9.87
CA ILE A 59 6.37 -5.09 -9.47
C ILE A 59 4.94 -4.75 -9.96
N SER A 60 4.54 -3.48 -9.92
CA SER A 60 3.21 -3.04 -10.36
C SER A 60 2.93 -3.33 -11.83
N LYS A 61 3.97 -3.42 -12.68
CA LYS A 61 3.80 -3.81 -14.09
C LYS A 61 3.27 -5.24 -14.24
N GLN A 62 3.60 -6.13 -13.30
CA GLN A 62 3.05 -7.47 -13.29
C GLN A 62 1.55 -7.47 -12.93
N PHE A 63 1.15 -6.64 -11.97
CA PHE A 63 -0.28 -6.49 -11.66
C PHE A 63 -1.08 -5.87 -12.80
N ASP A 64 -0.49 -4.90 -13.52
CA ASP A 64 -1.08 -4.34 -14.73
C ASP A 64 -1.20 -5.40 -15.86
N PHE A 65 -0.21 -6.28 -16.00
CA PHE A 65 -0.28 -7.43 -16.90
C PHE A 65 -1.43 -8.37 -16.50
N TYR A 66 -1.55 -8.75 -15.22
CA TYR A 66 -2.65 -9.61 -14.75
C TYR A 66 -4.01 -8.98 -15.05
N ARG A 67 -4.17 -7.69 -14.78
CA ARG A 67 -5.42 -6.97 -15.08
C ARG A 67 -5.76 -6.99 -16.56
N ARG A 68 -4.80 -6.66 -17.43
CA ARG A 68 -5.02 -6.63 -18.89
C ARG A 68 -5.39 -7.99 -19.48
N ASN A 69 -4.95 -9.07 -18.84
CA ASN A 69 -5.22 -10.43 -19.27
C ASN A 69 -6.34 -11.11 -18.45
N ASN A 70 -7.11 -10.35 -17.67
CA ASN A 70 -8.19 -10.85 -16.81
C ASN A 70 -7.75 -12.02 -15.89
N LEU A 71 -6.52 -11.97 -15.37
CA LEU A 71 -5.96 -12.97 -14.48
C LEU A 71 -6.16 -12.56 -13.02
N ASN A 72 -6.90 -13.37 -12.28
CA ASN A 72 -7.00 -13.23 -10.82
C ASN A 72 -6.00 -14.15 -10.13
N ILE A 73 -4.94 -13.57 -9.57
CA ILE A 73 -3.89 -14.28 -8.85
C ILE A 73 -4.10 -14.04 -7.34
N THR A 74 -4.25 -15.14 -6.59
CA THR A 74 -4.39 -15.08 -5.13
C THR A 74 -3.07 -14.71 -4.45
N PHE A 75 -3.12 -14.25 -3.20
CA PHE A 75 -1.95 -13.94 -2.40
C PHE A 75 -0.95 -15.10 -2.36
N ASN A 76 -1.41 -16.30 -2.04
CA ASN A 76 -0.56 -17.47 -1.94
C ASN A 76 0.11 -17.82 -3.28
N ASN A 77 -0.64 -17.76 -4.39
CA ASN A 77 -0.08 -18.02 -5.72
C ASN A 77 0.93 -16.97 -6.13
N PHE A 78 0.69 -15.69 -5.81
CA PHE A 78 1.65 -14.62 -6.12
C PHE A 78 2.97 -14.80 -5.36
N TYR A 79 2.92 -15.23 -4.10
CA TYR A 79 4.12 -15.41 -3.27
C TYR A 79 4.69 -16.84 -3.27
N LYS A 80 4.10 -17.77 -4.04
CA LYS A 80 4.62 -19.13 -4.18
C LYS A 80 6.05 -19.16 -4.72
N ASP A 81 6.32 -18.35 -5.75
CA ASP A 81 7.64 -18.25 -6.34
C ASP A 81 8.46 -17.13 -5.67
N LYS A 82 9.73 -17.41 -5.40
CA LYS A 82 10.65 -16.40 -4.84
C LYS A 82 11.03 -15.32 -5.86
N THR A 83 10.87 -15.59 -7.13
CA THR A 83 11.24 -14.69 -8.22
C THR A 83 10.02 -14.22 -9.00
N LEU A 84 10.08 -13.01 -9.52
CA LEU A 84 9.08 -12.42 -10.38
C LEU A 84 9.74 -11.97 -11.68
N GLU A 85 9.31 -12.52 -12.80
CA GLU A 85 9.77 -12.06 -14.13
C GLU A 85 8.90 -10.87 -14.57
N ILE A 86 9.57 -9.81 -15.02
CA ILE A 86 8.93 -8.63 -15.58
C ILE A 86 9.52 -8.29 -16.93
N GLU A 87 8.76 -7.56 -17.74
CA GLU A 87 9.21 -7.03 -19.00
C GLU A 87 10.32 -5.97 -18.81
N LYS A 88 10.91 -5.57 -19.92
CA LYS A 88 12.00 -4.61 -20.00
C LYS A 88 11.82 -3.35 -19.15
N ILE A 89 12.86 -2.97 -18.42
CA ILE A 89 12.95 -1.67 -17.73
C ILE A 89 13.10 -0.54 -18.76
N ASN A 90 12.23 0.45 -18.66
CA ASN A 90 12.38 1.72 -19.36
C ASN A 90 12.68 2.84 -18.35
N LEU A 91 13.96 3.23 -18.26
CA LEU A 91 14.42 4.26 -17.30
C LEU A 91 13.74 5.61 -17.53
N ILE A 92 13.46 5.99 -18.78
CA ILE A 92 12.81 7.25 -19.11
C ILE A 92 11.37 7.23 -18.59
N ARG A 93 10.66 6.12 -18.79
CA ARG A 93 9.29 5.97 -18.30
C ARG A 93 9.22 5.99 -16.78
N ILE A 94 10.13 5.25 -16.10
CA ILE A 94 10.20 5.28 -14.62
C ILE A 94 10.46 6.69 -14.13
N SER A 95 11.44 7.40 -14.72
CA SER A 95 11.77 8.77 -14.37
C SER A 95 10.56 9.70 -14.51
N LYS A 96 9.83 9.60 -15.62
CA LYS A 96 8.63 10.40 -15.89
C LYS A 96 7.49 10.07 -14.91
N ASP A 97 7.19 8.78 -14.76
CA ASP A 97 6.04 8.32 -13.97
C ASP A 97 6.24 8.55 -12.46
N LEU A 98 7.48 8.46 -11.95
CA LEU A 98 7.80 8.66 -10.53
C LEU A 98 8.41 10.04 -10.21
N LYS A 99 8.58 10.90 -11.22
CA LYS A 99 9.24 12.22 -11.07
C LYS A 99 10.60 12.13 -10.36
N ILE A 100 11.37 11.09 -10.65
CA ILE A 100 12.73 10.89 -10.16
C ILE A 100 13.69 11.16 -11.32
N PRO A 101 14.75 11.99 -11.16
CA PRO A 101 15.71 12.24 -12.22
C PRO A 101 16.25 10.95 -12.82
N LYS A 102 16.34 10.85 -14.16
CA LYS A 102 16.72 9.63 -14.91
C LYS A 102 18.03 9.03 -14.39
N GLU A 103 19.01 9.86 -14.09
CA GLU A 103 20.30 9.40 -13.57
C GLU A 103 20.16 8.81 -12.15
N SER A 104 19.32 9.38 -11.31
CA SER A 104 18.99 8.81 -10.01
C SER A 104 18.28 7.46 -10.13
N VAL A 105 17.34 7.32 -11.06
CA VAL A 105 16.69 6.03 -11.38
C VAL A 105 17.75 5.01 -11.80
N ARG A 106 18.68 5.40 -12.68
CA ARG A 106 19.76 4.51 -13.14
C ARG A 106 20.63 4.02 -11.99
N ARG A 107 21.08 4.94 -11.11
CA ARG A 107 21.90 4.59 -9.93
C ARG A 107 21.17 3.66 -8.97
N LYS A 108 19.90 3.93 -8.70
CA LYS A 108 19.07 3.11 -7.79
C LYS A 108 18.83 1.71 -8.36
N ILE A 109 18.61 1.56 -9.67
CA ILE A 109 18.50 0.25 -10.33
C ILE A 109 19.82 -0.51 -10.26
N ILE A 110 20.96 0.15 -10.49
CA ILE A 110 22.29 -0.49 -10.34
C ILE A 110 22.51 -0.94 -8.88
N SER A 111 22.06 -0.15 -7.91
CA SER A 111 22.11 -0.53 -6.48
C SER A 111 21.26 -1.79 -6.21
N LEU A 112 20.07 -1.88 -6.76
CA LEU A 112 19.21 -3.08 -6.64
C LEU A 112 19.84 -4.30 -7.32
N GLU A 113 20.54 -4.12 -8.45
CA GLU A 113 21.27 -5.18 -9.12
C GLU A 113 22.47 -5.67 -8.28
N LYS A 114 23.26 -4.76 -7.73
CA LYS A 114 24.39 -5.09 -6.83
C LYS A 114 23.94 -5.85 -5.58
N ARG A 115 22.73 -5.56 -5.08
CA ARG A 115 22.12 -6.27 -3.94
C ARG A 115 21.50 -7.62 -4.34
N GLY A 116 21.53 -8.02 -5.62
CA GLY A 116 20.92 -9.24 -6.13
C GLY A 116 19.39 -9.22 -6.20
N ILE A 117 18.76 -8.08 -5.88
CA ILE A 117 17.29 -7.92 -5.90
C ILE A 117 16.76 -7.93 -7.34
N ILE A 118 17.51 -7.33 -8.27
CA ILE A 118 17.20 -7.32 -9.69
C ILE A 118 18.31 -8.05 -10.44
N LYS A 119 17.92 -8.95 -11.34
CA LYS A 119 18.83 -9.64 -12.28
C LYS A 119 18.35 -9.40 -13.69
N LYS A 120 19.25 -8.97 -14.58
CA LYS A 120 18.98 -8.80 -16.01
C LYS A 120 19.52 -10.00 -16.80
N LYS A 121 18.68 -10.59 -17.65
CA LYS A 121 19.09 -11.62 -18.61
C LYS A 121 18.50 -11.27 -19.97
N GLY A 122 19.31 -10.63 -20.82
CA GLY A 122 18.84 -10.11 -22.11
C GLY A 122 17.76 -9.04 -21.94
N LYS A 123 16.58 -9.29 -22.52
CA LYS A 123 15.42 -8.39 -22.41
C LYS A 123 14.55 -8.64 -21.17
N LYS A 124 14.77 -9.75 -20.46
CA LYS A 124 14.01 -10.13 -19.27
C LYS A 124 14.68 -9.62 -18.01
N ILE A 125 13.86 -9.29 -17.05
CA ILE A 125 14.25 -8.84 -15.71
C ILE A 125 13.59 -9.74 -14.71
N THR A 126 14.39 -10.25 -13.78
CA THR A 126 13.91 -11.04 -12.65
C THR A 126 14.10 -10.25 -11.39
N ILE A 127 13.05 -10.11 -10.60
CA ILE A 127 13.09 -9.58 -9.24
C ILE A 127 13.16 -10.78 -8.30
N ASP A 128 14.22 -10.86 -7.51
CA ASP A 128 14.42 -11.88 -6.50
C ASP A 128 13.93 -11.37 -5.14
N ARG A 129 12.76 -11.84 -4.73
CA ARG A 129 12.12 -11.43 -3.46
C ARG A 129 12.84 -11.98 -2.23
N SER A 130 13.64 -13.03 -2.37
CA SER A 130 14.43 -13.57 -1.27
C SER A 130 15.68 -12.74 -0.94
N ALA A 131 16.06 -11.82 -1.84
CA ALA A 131 17.24 -10.96 -1.65
C ALA A 131 17.00 -9.79 -0.66
N TYR A 132 15.79 -9.65 -0.11
CA TYR A 132 15.48 -8.64 0.91
C TYR A 132 14.48 -9.19 1.94
N ASN A 133 14.58 -8.68 3.18
CA ASN A 133 13.89 -9.27 4.34
C ASN A 133 12.38 -9.00 4.43
N SER A 134 11.79 -8.32 3.46
CA SER A 134 10.36 -8.02 3.44
C SER A 134 9.72 -8.60 2.18
N THR A 135 9.52 -9.91 2.18
CA THR A 135 8.97 -10.62 1.02
C THR A 135 7.47 -10.47 0.87
N GLN A 136 6.74 -10.37 1.98
CA GLN A 136 5.28 -10.26 2.02
C GLN A 136 4.84 -8.96 2.73
N PRO A 137 3.84 -8.25 2.21
CA PRO A 137 3.38 -6.98 2.78
C PRO A 137 2.35 -7.20 3.91
N ASN A 138 2.66 -8.07 4.89
CA ASN A 138 1.69 -8.46 5.93
C ASN A 138 1.22 -7.27 6.77
N ASP A 139 2.13 -6.38 7.21
CA ASP A 139 1.78 -5.20 8.00
C ASP A 139 0.94 -4.20 7.17
N THR A 140 1.33 -3.97 5.92
CA THR A 140 0.56 -3.14 5.00
C THR A 140 -0.85 -3.71 4.79
N LEU A 141 -0.96 -5.03 4.59
CA LEU A 141 -2.24 -5.70 4.42
C LEU A 141 -3.09 -5.60 5.68
N LYS A 142 -2.52 -5.81 6.86
CA LYS A 142 -3.20 -5.64 8.16
C LYS A 142 -3.76 -4.22 8.29
N ASN A 143 -2.96 -3.20 8.03
CA ASN A 143 -3.38 -1.80 8.16
C ASN A 143 -4.45 -1.41 7.14
N ILE A 144 -4.37 -1.93 5.90
CA ILE A 144 -5.44 -1.76 4.90
C ILE A 144 -6.74 -2.37 5.41
N CYS A 145 -6.69 -3.60 5.94
CA CYS A 145 -7.88 -4.28 6.45
C CYS A 145 -8.51 -3.54 7.63
N MET A 146 -7.70 -3.00 8.54
CA MET A 146 -8.19 -2.18 9.65
C MET A 146 -8.87 -0.90 9.17
N LEU A 147 -8.23 -0.13 8.28
CA LEU A 147 -8.79 1.09 7.71
C LEU A 147 -10.11 0.81 6.98
N LEU A 148 -10.15 -0.21 6.14
CA LEU A 148 -11.35 -0.57 5.38
C LEU A 148 -12.48 -1.11 6.27
N SER A 149 -12.15 -1.81 7.38
CA SER A 149 -13.14 -2.29 8.34
C SER A 149 -13.83 -1.11 9.04
N VAL A 150 -13.06 -0.15 9.55
CA VAL A 150 -13.61 1.06 10.15
C VAL A 150 -14.43 1.87 9.14
N PHE A 151 -13.93 2.01 7.91
CA PHE A 151 -14.68 2.70 6.87
C PHE A 151 -15.99 1.97 6.50
N SER A 152 -15.98 0.65 6.49
CA SER A 152 -17.17 -0.18 6.28
C SER A 152 -18.23 0.03 7.37
N GLN A 153 -17.83 0.20 8.64
CA GLN A 153 -18.74 0.55 9.73
C GLN A 153 -19.41 1.91 9.49
N ILE A 154 -18.62 2.92 9.14
CA ILE A 154 -19.13 4.25 8.80
C ILE A 154 -20.11 4.19 7.63
N LEU A 155 -19.76 3.47 6.55
CA LEU A 155 -20.66 3.31 5.40
C LEU A 155 -22.00 2.65 5.77
N LYS A 156 -22.01 1.73 6.73
CA LYS A 156 -23.24 1.13 7.27
C LYS A 156 -24.06 2.13 8.08
N GLU A 157 -23.41 2.90 8.95
CA GLU A 157 -24.05 3.96 9.75
C GLU A 157 -24.68 5.03 8.84
N GLU A 158 -24.00 5.42 7.78
CA GLU A 158 -24.49 6.33 6.72
C GLU A 158 -25.51 5.66 5.78
N LYS A 159 -25.87 4.38 6.01
CA LYS A 159 -26.85 3.60 5.22
C LYS A 159 -26.48 3.43 3.74
N VAL A 160 -25.20 3.52 3.42
CA VAL A 160 -24.68 3.30 2.06
C VAL A 160 -24.56 1.82 1.77
N ILE A 161 -24.18 1.03 2.77
CA ILE A 161 -24.13 -0.44 2.67
C ILE A 161 -25.00 -1.08 3.75
N LYS A 162 -25.47 -2.31 3.50
CA LYS A 162 -26.35 -3.04 4.44
C LYS A 162 -25.56 -3.63 5.61
N ASN A 163 -24.39 -4.20 5.35
CA ASN A 163 -23.60 -4.93 6.33
C ASN A 163 -22.19 -4.38 6.35
N GLU A 164 -21.65 -4.16 7.54
CA GLU A 164 -20.23 -3.90 7.72
C GLU A 164 -19.41 -5.16 7.48
N MET A 165 -18.14 -4.97 7.20
CA MET A 165 -17.18 -6.04 6.99
C MET A 165 -16.10 -5.99 8.07
N SER A 166 -15.87 -7.12 8.74
CA SER A 166 -14.75 -7.26 9.67
C SER A 166 -13.41 -7.23 8.95
N SER A 167 -12.35 -6.88 9.69
CA SER A 167 -10.98 -6.90 9.18
C SER A 167 -10.57 -8.28 8.63
N ASN A 168 -11.06 -9.38 9.23
CA ASN A 168 -10.79 -10.74 8.77
C ASN A 168 -11.49 -11.06 7.44
N GLU A 169 -12.74 -10.65 7.27
CA GLU A 169 -13.46 -10.83 6.02
C GLU A 169 -12.78 -10.06 4.88
N ILE A 170 -12.40 -8.81 5.13
CA ILE A 170 -11.66 -7.98 4.17
C ILE A 170 -10.31 -8.62 3.83
N ASN A 171 -9.57 -9.12 4.82
CA ASN A 171 -8.30 -9.81 4.59
C ASN A 171 -8.46 -11.03 3.68
N ASN A 172 -9.50 -11.84 3.92
CA ASN A 172 -9.80 -13.00 3.09
C ASN A 172 -10.17 -12.61 1.65
N LEU A 173 -10.98 -11.56 1.49
CA LEU A 173 -11.33 -11.02 0.18
C LEU A 173 -10.11 -10.49 -0.58
N ILE A 174 -9.25 -9.70 0.08
CA ILE A 174 -8.04 -9.17 -0.52
C ILE A 174 -7.09 -10.32 -0.90
N LYS A 175 -6.88 -11.30 -0.02
CA LYS A 175 -6.01 -12.44 -0.33
C LYS A 175 -6.55 -13.29 -1.48
N HIS A 176 -7.86 -13.46 -1.59
CA HIS A 176 -8.48 -14.19 -2.69
C HIS A 176 -8.38 -13.44 -4.02
N ASN A 177 -8.55 -12.12 -4.00
CA ASN A 177 -8.49 -11.25 -5.18
C ASN A 177 -7.22 -10.40 -5.20
N PHE A 178 -6.09 -10.97 -4.79
CA PHE A 178 -4.88 -10.22 -4.46
C PHE A 178 -4.38 -9.37 -5.61
N SER A 179 -4.29 -9.93 -6.82
CA SER A 179 -3.77 -9.18 -7.97
C SER A 179 -4.64 -7.97 -8.31
N PHE A 180 -5.96 -8.09 -8.18
CA PHE A 180 -6.89 -6.98 -8.41
C PHE A 180 -6.76 -5.91 -7.31
N CYS A 181 -6.86 -6.31 -6.04
CA CYS A 181 -6.81 -5.38 -4.91
C CYS A 181 -5.46 -4.66 -4.84
N TRP A 182 -4.35 -5.37 -5.06
CA TRP A 182 -3.01 -4.79 -5.02
C TRP A 182 -2.74 -3.85 -6.20
N TYR A 183 -3.31 -4.14 -7.37
CA TYR A 183 -3.32 -3.20 -8.49
C TYR A 183 -4.00 -1.89 -8.12
N GLN A 184 -5.18 -1.93 -7.47
CA GLN A 184 -5.89 -0.73 -7.02
C GLN A 184 -5.11 0.02 -5.95
N PHE A 185 -4.51 -0.71 -4.99
CA PHE A 185 -3.64 -0.10 -3.98
C PHE A 185 -2.48 0.66 -4.61
N TYR A 186 -1.80 0.11 -5.62
CA TYR A 186 -0.74 0.82 -6.32
C TYR A 186 -1.23 2.01 -7.15
N LYS A 187 -2.43 1.92 -7.73
CA LYS A 187 -3.05 3.07 -8.41
C LYS A 187 -3.28 4.25 -7.46
N PHE A 188 -3.59 3.97 -6.21
CA PHE A 188 -3.67 4.99 -5.16
C PHE A 188 -2.28 5.43 -4.69
N LEU A 189 -1.39 4.48 -4.40
CA LEU A 189 -0.11 4.72 -3.72
C LEU A 189 0.83 5.64 -4.52
N PHE A 190 0.99 5.41 -5.83
CA PHE A 190 1.93 6.22 -6.62
C PHE A 190 1.52 7.69 -6.72
N PRO A 191 0.27 8.06 -7.08
CA PRO A 191 -0.15 9.46 -7.03
C PRO A 191 -0.04 10.09 -5.64
N TYR A 192 -0.33 9.33 -4.58
CA TYR A 192 -0.18 9.77 -3.21
C TYR A 192 1.28 10.12 -2.88
N CYS A 193 2.22 9.22 -3.14
CA CYS A 193 3.65 9.48 -2.92
C CYS A 193 4.15 10.68 -3.75
N LEU A 194 3.72 10.79 -5.02
CA LEU A 194 4.08 11.91 -5.87
C LEU A 194 3.56 13.25 -5.35
N ARG A 195 2.34 13.27 -4.82
CA ARG A 195 1.73 14.49 -4.25
C ARG A 195 2.55 14.98 -3.06
N TRP A 196 2.86 14.09 -2.12
CA TRP A 196 3.61 14.45 -0.93
C TRP A 196 5.08 14.80 -1.23
N LYS A 197 5.70 14.06 -2.16
CA LYS A 197 7.04 14.38 -2.63
C LYS A 197 7.11 15.77 -3.29
N ASN A 198 6.10 16.16 -4.07
CA ASN A 198 6.02 17.52 -4.64
C ASN A 198 5.86 18.59 -3.55
N TYR A 199 5.22 18.26 -2.43
CA TYR A 199 4.96 19.20 -1.34
C TYR A 199 6.16 19.36 -0.41
N PHE A 200 6.83 18.26 -0.05
CA PHE A 200 7.90 18.24 0.95
C PHE A 200 9.31 18.07 0.36
N GLY A 201 9.43 17.84 -0.94
CA GLY A 201 10.70 17.55 -1.60
C GLY A 201 11.08 16.07 -1.57
N ASP A 202 10.82 15.37 -0.46
CA ASP A 202 11.02 13.92 -0.34
C ASP A 202 9.95 13.24 0.54
N MET A 203 9.94 11.90 0.51
CA MET A 203 9.00 11.09 1.30
C MET A 203 9.50 10.84 2.73
N GLU A 204 10.77 11.02 2.99
CA GLU A 204 11.37 10.91 4.32
C GLU A 204 10.84 12.02 5.25
N ILE A 205 10.75 13.26 4.77
CA ILE A 205 10.15 14.39 5.52
C ILE A 205 8.67 14.10 5.81
N PHE A 206 7.91 13.65 4.81
CA PHE A 206 6.53 13.24 5.03
C PHE A 206 6.41 12.18 6.13
N THR A 207 7.28 11.16 6.11
CA THR A 207 7.26 10.06 7.09
C THR A 207 7.51 10.56 8.50
N ILE A 208 8.47 11.47 8.68
CA ILE A 208 8.77 12.09 9.98
C ILE A 208 7.55 12.85 10.49
N LEU A 209 6.95 13.70 9.66
CA LEU A 209 5.77 14.50 10.02
C LEU A 209 4.57 13.61 10.39
N ALA A 210 4.27 12.61 9.56
CA ALA A 210 3.18 11.67 9.82
C ALA A 210 3.39 10.90 11.13
N THR A 211 4.62 10.50 11.42
CA THR A 211 4.97 9.82 12.67
C THR A 211 4.80 10.74 13.89
N ILE A 212 5.20 12.01 13.78
CA ILE A 212 5.01 13.01 14.84
C ILE A 212 3.51 13.22 15.12
N ILE A 213 2.71 13.39 14.08
CA ILE A 213 1.25 13.57 14.20
C ILE A 213 0.62 12.36 14.89
N LEU A 214 0.95 11.13 14.45
CA LEU A 214 0.44 9.91 15.07
C LEU A 214 0.80 9.80 16.55
N ASN A 215 2.06 10.08 16.90
CA ASN A 215 2.51 10.02 18.29
C ASN A 215 1.82 11.07 19.16
N ASN A 216 1.59 12.26 18.64
CA ASN A 216 0.88 13.32 19.37
C ASN A 216 -0.61 12.97 19.55
N ASN A 217 -1.29 12.50 18.51
CA ASN A 217 -2.68 12.08 18.60
C ASN A 217 -2.86 10.92 19.58
N SER A 218 -1.94 9.96 19.63
CA SER A 218 -1.96 8.87 20.58
C SER A 218 -1.76 9.33 22.03
N LYS A 219 -0.95 10.36 22.27
CA LYS A 219 -0.76 10.96 23.59
C LYS A 219 -2.00 11.76 24.04
N ILE A 220 -2.58 12.56 23.15
CA ILE A 220 -3.82 13.32 23.39
C ILE A 220 -4.97 12.36 23.69
N GLY A 221 -5.16 11.30 22.91
CA GLY A 221 -6.16 10.27 23.14
C GLY A 221 -5.98 9.54 24.48
N ARG A 222 -4.75 9.36 24.97
CA ARG A 222 -4.48 8.80 26.32
C ARG A 222 -4.80 9.80 27.43
N GLN A 223 -4.63 11.08 27.19
CA GLN A 223 -4.94 12.15 28.17
C GLN A 223 -6.43 12.45 28.26
N LEU A 224 -7.16 12.29 27.15
CA LEU A 224 -8.61 12.46 27.06
C LEU A 224 -9.39 11.19 27.47
N LYS A 225 -8.79 10.24 28.19
CA LYS A 225 -9.45 9.03 28.71
C LYS A 225 -10.61 9.37 29.67
N GLY A 226 -11.73 9.67 29.10
CA GLY A 226 -13.06 9.81 29.66
C GLY A 226 -14.14 9.65 28.60
N VAL A 227 -13.73 9.56 27.33
CA VAL A 227 -14.61 9.31 26.19
C VAL A 227 -14.22 7.96 25.58
N ASP A 228 -15.16 7.07 25.45
CA ASP A 228 -15.06 5.66 25.01
C ASP A 228 -13.90 5.37 24.03
N SER A 229 -12.79 4.92 24.60
CA SER A 229 -11.56 4.55 23.85
C SER A 229 -11.63 3.13 23.26
N CYS A 230 -12.82 2.52 23.21
CA CYS A 230 -13.00 1.13 22.77
C CYS A 230 -12.65 0.87 21.30
N LEU A 231 -12.59 1.91 20.45
CA LEU A 231 -12.31 1.75 19.02
C LEU A 231 -10.82 1.93 18.63
N LEU A 232 -9.99 2.47 19.53
CA LEU A 232 -8.59 2.78 19.21
C LEU A 232 -7.57 1.69 19.63
N TYR A 233 -7.96 0.71 20.48
CA TYR A 233 -7.01 -0.20 21.11
C TYR A 233 -7.53 -1.62 21.34
N THR A 234 -8.01 -2.29 20.30
CA THR A 234 -8.31 -3.74 20.39
C THR A 234 -7.36 -4.60 19.55
N SER A 235 -6.07 -4.30 19.48
CA SER A 235 -5.14 -5.10 18.68
C SER A 235 -3.91 -5.65 19.40
N ASP A 236 -3.70 -5.37 20.70
CA ASP A 236 -2.48 -5.83 21.39
C ASP A 236 -2.73 -6.89 22.49
N ALA A 237 -3.89 -7.53 22.48
CA ALA A 237 -4.22 -8.57 23.46
C ALA A 237 -4.67 -9.88 22.79
N ALA A 238 -3.86 -10.42 21.90
CA ALA A 238 -4.03 -11.78 21.40
C ALA A 238 -2.71 -12.32 20.80
N ASP A 239 -1.65 -12.32 21.60
CA ASP A 239 -0.48 -13.18 21.42
C ASP A 239 0.12 -13.45 22.81
N ASP A 240 -0.50 -14.38 23.53
CA ASP A 240 0.08 -15.24 24.54
C ASP A 240 -0.34 -16.68 24.27
#